data_5da65daa72b22ce3c31aecc7e01607bb
#
_entry.id   5da65daa72b22ce3c31aecc7e01607bb
#
_cell.length_a   1.000
_cell.length_b   1.000
_cell.length_c   1.000
_cell.angle_alpha   90.00
_cell.angle_beta   90.00
_cell.angle_gamma   90.00
#
_symmetry.space_group_name_H-M   'P 1'
#
loop_
_entity.id
_entity.type
_entity.pdbx_description
1 polymer ?
#
loop_
_entity_poly.entity_id
_entity_poly.type
_entity_poly.pdbx_seq_one_letter_code
_entity_poly.pdbx_strand_id
1 'polypeptide(L)' 'MRKVEIKGYIIFDEEELNHGSDIIGQIDHELFNLDGIVEWELEEVNDVEVEYEREA' A
#
# COMPACT_ATOMS: atom_id res chain seq x y z
N MET A 1 -14.48 -7.15 -18.10
CA MET A 1 -13.74 -6.76 -16.90
C MET A 1 -12.92 -7.93 -16.34
N ARG A 2 -11.88 -7.63 -15.61
CA ARG A 2 -11.02 -8.68 -15.06
C ARG A 2 -10.82 -8.45 -13.56
N LYS A 3 -10.78 -9.54 -12.82
CA LYS A 3 -10.43 -9.55 -11.41
C LYS A 3 -9.08 -10.23 -11.26
N VAL A 4 -8.12 -9.52 -10.67
CA VAL A 4 -6.79 -10.05 -10.39
C VAL A 4 -6.58 -10.02 -8.88
N GLU A 5 -6.34 -11.18 -8.30
CA GLU A 5 -6.03 -11.28 -6.89
C GLU A 5 -4.53 -11.16 -6.69
N ILE A 6 -4.14 -10.28 -5.77
CA ILE A 6 -2.73 -9.95 -5.55
C ILE A 6 -2.39 -10.22 -4.09
N LYS A 7 -1.22 -10.81 -3.89
CA LYS A 7 -0.69 -11.07 -2.55
C LYS A 7 0.75 -10.61 -2.48
N GLY A 8 1.09 -9.90 -1.41
CA GLY A 8 2.43 -9.38 -1.26
C GLY A 8 2.58 -8.52 0.00
N TYR A 9 3.61 -7.69 -0.01
CA TYR A 9 3.87 -6.79 1.10
C TYR A 9 4.47 -5.49 0.57
N ILE A 10 4.48 -4.47 1.43
CA ILE A 10 5.06 -3.18 1.12
C ILE A 10 6.03 -2.81 2.24
N ILE A 11 7.23 -2.41 1.85
CA ILE A 11 8.19 -1.83 2.79
C ILE A 11 8.25 -0.34 2.51
N PHE A 12 8.02 0.47 3.52
CA PHE A 12 7.99 1.91 3.34
C PHE A 12 8.67 2.62 4.50
N ASP A 13 9.07 3.85 4.25
CA ASP A 13 9.65 4.73 5.26
C ASP A 13 8.56 5.66 5.77
N GLU A 14 8.15 5.46 7.01
CA GLU A 14 7.08 6.23 7.62
C GLU A 14 7.42 7.71 7.78
N GLU A 15 8.71 8.05 7.75
CA GLU A 15 9.12 9.44 7.85
C GLU A 15 9.00 10.18 6.51
N GLU A 16 9.17 9.46 5.41
CA GLU A 16 9.04 10.04 4.08
C GLU A 16 7.61 10.06 3.59
N LEU A 17 6.82 9.09 4.02
CA LEU A 17 5.46 8.96 3.57
C LEU A 17 4.54 9.85 4.40
N ASN A 18 3.82 10.75 3.75
CA ASN A 18 2.76 11.49 4.40
C ASN A 18 1.69 10.48 4.83
N HIS A 19 1.26 10.54 6.06
CA HIS A 19 0.32 9.55 6.60
C HIS A 19 0.93 8.15 6.75
N GLY A 20 2.20 8.08 7.14
CA GLY A 20 2.94 6.83 7.23
C GLY A 20 2.35 5.78 8.17
N SER A 21 1.49 6.19 9.09
CA SER A 21 0.83 5.24 9.99
C SER A 21 -0.39 4.58 9.37
N ASP A 22 -0.80 5.01 8.18
CA ASP A 22 -1.98 4.48 7.50
C ASP A 22 -1.68 4.24 6.03
N ILE A 23 -0.82 3.26 5.78
CA ILE A 23 -0.41 2.92 4.42
C ILE A 23 -1.58 2.39 3.60
N ILE A 24 -2.46 1.61 4.22
CA ILE A 24 -3.62 1.05 3.54
C ILE A 24 -4.56 2.16 3.08
N GLY A 25 -4.81 3.14 3.94
CA GLY A 25 -5.63 4.28 3.57
C GLY A 25 -5.04 5.10 2.43
N GLN A 26 -3.72 5.24 2.42
CA GLN A 26 -3.04 5.98 1.36
C GLN A 26 -3.13 5.25 0.02
N ILE A 27 -2.91 3.95 0.02
CA ILE A 27 -3.04 3.14 -1.19
C ILE A 27 -4.48 3.16 -1.69
N ASP A 28 -5.42 3.05 -0.77
CA ASP A 28 -6.84 3.11 -1.09
C ASP A 28 -7.20 4.41 -1.81
N HIS A 29 -6.66 5.51 -1.31
CA HIS A 29 -6.86 6.82 -1.92
C HIS A 29 -6.29 6.89 -3.33
N GLU A 30 -5.10 6.35 -3.54
CA GLU A 30 -4.47 6.33 -4.85
C GLU A 30 -5.27 5.48 -5.85
N LEU A 31 -5.75 4.33 -5.41
CA LEU A 31 -6.59 3.48 -6.25
C LEU A 31 -7.92 4.15 -6.60
N PHE A 32 -8.47 4.90 -5.67
CA PHE A 32 -9.71 5.64 -5.89
C PHE A 32 -9.55 6.67 -7.02
N ASN A 33 -8.37 7.26 -7.12
CA ASN A 33 -8.08 8.28 -8.13
C ASN A 33 -7.60 7.71 -9.46
N LEU A 34 -7.43 6.40 -9.55
CA LEU A 34 -6.94 5.77 -10.76
C LEU A 34 -8.10 5.35 -11.65
N ASP A 35 -8.16 5.93 -12.86
CA ASP A 35 -9.20 5.61 -13.82
C ASP A 35 -9.13 4.15 -14.24
N GLY A 36 -10.26 3.51 -14.29
CA GLY A 36 -10.34 2.12 -14.71
C GLY A 36 -10.42 1.11 -13.57
N ILE A 37 -10.15 1.54 -12.36
CA ILE A 37 -10.31 0.69 -11.18
C ILE A 37 -11.76 0.77 -10.72
N VAL A 38 -12.42 -0.37 -10.71
CA VAL A 38 -13.85 -0.44 -10.38
C VAL A 38 -14.07 -0.82 -8.93
N GLU A 39 -13.33 -1.80 -8.44
CA GLU A 39 -13.47 -2.28 -7.07
C GLU A 39 -12.15 -2.86 -6.60
N TRP A 40 -11.84 -2.65 -5.33
CA TRP A 40 -10.66 -3.24 -4.70
C TRP A 40 -10.94 -3.51 -3.24
N GLU A 41 -10.15 -4.42 -2.68
CA GLU A 41 -10.22 -4.74 -1.27
C GLU A 41 -8.80 -4.95 -0.77
N LEU A 42 -8.42 -4.21 0.26
CA LEU A 42 -7.11 -4.29 0.87
C LEU A 42 -7.27 -4.58 2.36
N GLU A 43 -6.49 -5.50 2.88
CA GLU A 43 -6.53 -5.88 4.27
C GLU A 43 -5.14 -5.87 4.86
N GLU A 44 -4.97 -5.18 5.98
CA GLU A 44 -3.73 -5.20 6.72
C GLU A 44 -3.67 -6.47 7.56
N VAL A 45 -2.71 -7.34 7.24
CA VAL A 45 -2.58 -8.64 7.91
C VAL A 45 -1.53 -8.59 8.99
N ASN A 46 -0.44 -7.88 8.75
CA ASN A 46 0.68 -7.81 9.66
C ASN A 46 1.42 -6.49 9.50
N ASP A 47 1.83 -5.91 10.61
CA ASP A 47 2.57 -4.65 10.62
C ASP A 47 3.77 -4.83 11.55
N VAL A 48 4.96 -4.94 10.98
CA VAL A 48 6.19 -5.13 11.73
C VAL A 48 7.24 -4.13 11.28
N GLU A 49 8.06 -3.71 12.22
CA GLU A 49 9.20 -2.87 11.92
C GLU A 49 10.33 -3.73 11.35
N VAL A 50 10.90 -3.29 10.24
CA VAL A 50 11.98 -3.99 9.58
C VAL A 50 13.16 -3.05 9.36
N GLU A 51 14.37 -3.60 9.36
CA GLU A 51 15.56 -2.88 8.97
C GLU A 51 15.81 -3.15 7.50
N TYR A 52 15.86 -2.09 6.72
CA TYR A 52 16.07 -2.20 5.28
C TYR A 52 17.14 -1.21 4.83
N GLU A 53 18.19 -1.70 4.22
CA GLU A 53 19.22 -0.85 3.65
C GLU A 53 18.78 -0.36 2.27
N ARG A 54 18.64 0.95 2.17
CA ARG A 54 18.31 1.58 0.90
C ARG A 54 19.61 2.04 0.25
N GLU A 55 19.85 1.59 -0.95
CA GLU A 55 20.95 2.10 -1.74
C GLU A 55 20.58 3.46 -2.30
N ALA A 56 21.38 4.43 -1.99
CA ALA A 56 21.17 5.80 -2.46
C ALA A 56 21.58 5.95 -3.94
#